data_f7f442aca11822d92666e0f1f3d9d2db
#
_entry.id   f7f442aca11822d92666e0f1f3d9d2db
#
_cell.length_a   1.000
_cell.length_b   1.000
_cell.length_c   1.000
_cell.angle_alpha   90.00
_cell.angle_beta   90.00
_cell.angle_gamma   90.00
#
_symmetry.space_group_name_H-M   'P 1'
#
loop_
_entity.id
_entity.type
_entity.pdbx_description
1 polymer ?
#
loop_
_entity_poly.entity_id
_entity_poly.type
_entity_poly.pdbx_seq_one_letter_code
_entity_poly.pdbx_strand_id
1 'polypeptide(L)'
;MGFITTKDGTNLFYKDWGPKEAQPIVFHHGWPLSADDWDNQMMFFLDKGYRVIAFDRRGHGRSDQTDGGNEMDTYASDTNDVVEALDLKDSIQIGHSTGGGVVIRYVAQYGNGNGRIAKAILLDAVPPLMVKTDSNPGGTPIEVFDGFRAALAADRAQFYLDIPTDPFYGFNRPGAKVSEGLIRNWWRQGMMGSVKAGYECIKAFSETDFTEDLKSIDVPVLVIHSEDDQIVPYEDSGPLAAKLLKNGTLKTYKDLPHGSHATHPELINADFLAFIRGEDFGADSQEEEKLIVEPIPASVE
;
A
#
# COMPACT_ATOMS: atom_id res chain seq x y z
N MET A 1 -19.30 -3.89 -6.51
CA MET A 1 -18.67 -2.61 -6.90
C MET A 1 -19.68 -1.51 -6.75
N GLY A 2 -19.30 -0.42 -6.15
CA GLY A 2 -20.20 0.70 -5.91
C GLY A 2 -19.44 1.93 -5.45
N PHE A 3 -20.19 2.88 -4.93
CA PHE A 3 -19.64 4.06 -4.28
C PHE A 3 -20.15 4.15 -2.84
N ILE A 4 -19.29 4.58 -1.94
CA ILE A 4 -19.64 4.98 -0.58
C ILE A 4 -19.47 6.48 -0.52
N THR A 5 -20.50 7.17 -0.02
CA THR A 5 -20.43 8.62 0.24
C THR A 5 -19.94 8.84 1.65
N THR A 6 -18.82 9.52 1.80
CA THR A 6 -18.23 9.88 3.10
C THR A 6 -19.07 10.95 3.81
N LYS A 7 -18.78 11.20 5.09
CA LYS A 7 -19.49 12.21 5.91
C LYS A 7 -19.36 13.62 5.35
N ASP A 8 -18.29 13.93 4.60
CA ASP A 8 -18.10 15.22 3.92
C ASP A 8 -18.70 15.29 2.51
N GLY A 9 -19.33 14.21 2.04
CA GLY A 9 -20.01 14.11 0.75
C GLY A 9 -19.16 13.61 -0.39
N THR A 10 -17.93 13.17 -0.16
CA THR A 10 -17.04 12.61 -1.19
C THR A 10 -17.45 11.18 -1.54
N ASN A 11 -17.55 10.85 -2.83
CA ASN A 11 -17.87 9.50 -3.27
C ASN A 11 -16.60 8.70 -3.52
N LEU A 12 -16.44 7.61 -2.78
CA LEU A 12 -15.31 6.69 -2.89
C LEU A 12 -15.75 5.43 -3.62
N PHE A 13 -15.07 5.12 -4.72
CA PHE A 13 -15.26 3.85 -5.42
C PHE A 13 -14.68 2.70 -4.61
N TYR A 14 -15.40 1.57 -4.53
CA TYR A 14 -14.89 0.37 -3.86
C TYR A 14 -15.25 -0.93 -4.59
N LYS A 15 -14.42 -1.93 -4.35
CA LYS A 15 -14.62 -3.35 -4.65
C LYS A 15 -14.91 -4.06 -3.33
N ASP A 16 -15.85 -4.99 -3.31
CA ASP A 16 -16.20 -5.80 -2.13
C ASP A 16 -16.66 -7.17 -2.64
N TRP A 17 -15.80 -8.17 -2.51
CA TRP A 17 -16.02 -9.51 -3.03
C TRP A 17 -15.88 -10.57 -1.94
N GLY A 18 -16.53 -11.71 -2.14
CA GLY A 18 -16.53 -12.84 -1.22
C GLY A 18 -17.72 -12.87 -0.26
N PRO A 19 -17.76 -13.90 0.61
CA PRO A 19 -18.86 -14.06 1.56
C PRO A 19 -18.90 -12.92 2.56
N LYS A 20 -20.07 -12.34 2.78
CA LYS A 20 -20.22 -11.17 3.67
C LYS A 20 -19.90 -11.45 5.14
N GLU A 21 -20.06 -12.69 5.57
CA GLU A 21 -19.77 -13.14 6.94
C GLU A 21 -18.31 -13.60 7.14
N ALA A 22 -17.53 -13.67 6.05
CA ALA A 22 -16.12 -14.02 6.16
C ALA A 22 -15.30 -12.86 6.71
N GLN A 23 -14.16 -13.18 7.35
CA GLN A 23 -13.24 -12.16 7.86
C GLN A 23 -12.83 -11.19 6.74
N PRO A 24 -13.03 -9.89 6.91
CA PRO A 24 -12.72 -8.91 5.87
C PRO A 24 -11.23 -8.55 5.86
N ILE A 25 -10.68 -8.44 4.65
CA ILE A 25 -9.37 -7.85 4.39
C ILE A 25 -9.59 -6.57 3.59
N VAL A 26 -9.06 -5.46 4.09
CA VAL A 26 -9.16 -4.14 3.46
C VAL A 26 -7.79 -3.73 2.96
N PHE A 27 -7.69 -3.45 1.66
CA PHE A 27 -6.45 -3.10 0.99
C PHE A 27 -6.37 -1.60 0.69
N HIS A 28 -5.24 -0.98 1.05
CA HIS A 28 -4.95 0.43 0.87
C HIS A 28 -3.79 0.61 -0.10
N HIS A 29 -4.09 1.17 -1.27
CA HIS A 29 -3.11 1.35 -2.34
C HIS A 29 -2.06 2.43 -2.05
N GLY A 30 -0.91 2.31 -2.70
CA GLY A 30 0.15 3.32 -2.72
C GLY A 30 -0.21 4.56 -3.56
N TRP A 31 0.67 5.56 -3.56
CA TRP A 31 0.57 6.71 -4.44
C TRP A 31 1.18 6.39 -5.81
N PRO A 32 0.61 6.86 -6.89
CA PRO A 32 -0.68 7.50 -7.12
C PRO A 32 -1.75 6.51 -7.63
N LEU A 33 -1.71 5.29 -7.11
CA LEU A 33 -2.42 4.13 -7.63
C LEU A 33 -3.93 4.13 -7.28
N SER A 34 -4.55 2.97 -7.36
CA SER A 34 -5.98 2.74 -7.11
C SER A 34 -6.19 1.35 -6.52
N ALA A 35 -7.42 0.97 -6.23
CA ALA A 35 -7.80 -0.38 -5.81
C ALA A 35 -7.37 -1.49 -6.79
N ASP A 36 -7.07 -1.14 -8.05
CA ASP A 36 -6.63 -2.10 -9.07
C ASP A 36 -5.20 -2.61 -8.85
N ASP A 37 -4.43 -1.93 -8.02
CA ASP A 37 -3.08 -2.37 -7.62
C ASP A 37 -3.11 -3.68 -6.81
N TRP A 38 -4.23 -3.95 -6.15
CA TRP A 38 -4.44 -5.11 -5.29
C TRP A 38 -5.17 -6.29 -5.94
N ASP A 39 -5.44 -6.25 -7.26
CA ASP A 39 -6.24 -7.28 -7.94
C ASP A 39 -5.70 -8.70 -7.72
N ASN A 40 -4.38 -8.88 -7.73
CA ASN A 40 -3.74 -10.17 -7.51
C ASN A 40 -4.00 -10.68 -6.09
N GLN A 41 -3.74 -9.85 -5.08
CA GLN A 41 -3.96 -10.19 -3.67
C GLN A 41 -5.45 -10.46 -3.40
N MET A 42 -6.33 -9.64 -3.95
CA MET A 42 -7.78 -9.81 -3.80
C MET A 42 -8.23 -11.18 -4.36
N MET A 43 -7.75 -11.57 -5.54
CA MET A 43 -8.08 -12.89 -6.11
C MET A 43 -7.52 -14.03 -5.29
N PHE A 44 -6.28 -13.90 -4.78
CA PHE A 44 -5.68 -14.92 -3.91
C PHE A 44 -6.47 -15.13 -2.62
N PHE A 45 -6.82 -14.05 -1.91
CA PHE A 45 -7.55 -14.16 -0.65
C PHE A 45 -9.01 -14.52 -0.84
N LEU A 46 -9.63 -14.14 -1.96
CA LEU A 46 -10.96 -14.59 -2.34
C LEU A 46 -11.00 -16.13 -2.49
N ASP A 47 -10.01 -16.72 -3.15
CA ASP A 47 -9.85 -18.19 -3.26
C ASP A 47 -9.67 -18.87 -1.89
N LYS A 48 -9.09 -18.19 -0.90
CA LYS A 48 -8.94 -18.68 0.47
C LYS A 48 -10.19 -18.46 1.34
N GLY A 49 -11.27 -17.92 0.78
CA GLY A 49 -12.57 -17.76 1.46
C GLY A 49 -12.71 -16.49 2.28
N TYR A 50 -11.82 -15.51 2.16
CA TYR A 50 -11.93 -14.21 2.82
C TYR A 50 -12.89 -13.28 2.08
N ARG A 51 -13.47 -12.31 2.78
CA ARG A 51 -14.10 -11.14 2.17
C ARG A 51 -13.01 -10.11 1.86
N VAL A 52 -12.89 -9.68 0.61
CA VAL A 52 -11.82 -8.78 0.16
C VAL A 52 -12.39 -7.44 -0.29
N ILE A 53 -11.87 -6.37 0.29
CA ILE A 53 -12.30 -5.00 0.03
C ILE A 53 -11.08 -4.18 -0.40
N ALA A 54 -11.22 -3.41 -1.47
CA ALA A 54 -10.27 -2.36 -1.84
C ALA A 54 -11.06 -1.15 -2.33
N PHE A 55 -10.59 0.06 -2.01
CA PHE A 55 -11.23 1.29 -2.46
C PHE A 55 -10.22 2.26 -3.02
N ASP A 56 -10.66 3.06 -3.97
CA ASP A 56 -9.86 4.16 -4.49
C ASP A 56 -9.93 5.32 -3.48
N ARG A 57 -8.77 5.76 -2.97
CA ARG A 57 -8.69 6.94 -2.09
C ARG A 57 -9.24 8.17 -2.81
N ARG A 58 -9.79 9.15 -2.08
CA ARG A 58 -10.22 10.43 -2.68
C ARG A 58 -9.12 11.00 -3.58
N GLY A 59 -9.50 11.57 -4.69
CA GLY A 59 -8.59 12.11 -5.68
C GLY A 59 -7.84 11.06 -6.52
N HIS A 60 -8.02 9.77 -6.27
CA HIS A 60 -7.36 8.66 -6.96
C HIS A 60 -8.39 7.80 -7.70
N GLY A 61 -7.92 7.13 -8.75
CA GLY A 61 -8.72 6.15 -9.50
C GLY A 61 -10.08 6.69 -9.94
N ARG A 62 -11.15 6.01 -9.49
CA ARG A 62 -12.56 6.28 -9.84
C ARG A 62 -13.31 7.09 -8.78
N SER A 63 -12.66 7.41 -7.65
CA SER A 63 -13.21 8.25 -6.60
C SER A 63 -13.28 9.72 -7.02
N ASP A 64 -14.10 10.51 -6.32
CA ASP A 64 -14.25 11.92 -6.61
C ASP A 64 -12.90 12.65 -6.52
N GLN A 65 -12.69 13.55 -7.48
CA GLN A 65 -11.52 14.42 -7.53
C GLN A 65 -11.82 15.72 -6.75
N THR A 66 -11.57 15.67 -5.45
CA THR A 66 -11.84 16.77 -4.54
C THR A 66 -10.82 17.90 -4.66
N ASP A 67 -11.23 19.14 -4.29
CA ASP A 67 -10.34 20.30 -4.24
C ASP A 67 -9.40 20.30 -3.01
N GLY A 68 -9.69 19.51 -1.98
CA GLY A 68 -8.90 19.39 -0.75
C GLY A 68 -9.10 18.04 -0.07
N GLY A 69 -8.56 17.90 1.15
CA GLY A 69 -8.66 16.67 1.92
C GLY A 69 -7.62 15.59 1.51
N ASN A 70 -6.54 16.00 0.85
CA ASN A 70 -5.48 15.08 0.42
C ASN A 70 -4.36 15.00 1.47
N GLU A 71 -4.75 14.81 2.73
CA GLU A 71 -3.88 14.60 3.89
C GLU A 71 -4.26 13.33 4.67
N MET A 72 -3.35 12.82 5.49
CA MET A 72 -3.50 11.53 6.15
C MET A 72 -4.69 11.45 7.11
N ASP A 73 -5.03 12.54 7.79
CA ASP A 73 -6.18 12.56 8.70
C ASP A 73 -7.50 12.37 7.95
N THR A 74 -7.65 13.01 6.80
CA THR A 74 -8.82 12.84 5.94
C THR A 74 -8.86 11.43 5.32
N TYR A 75 -7.72 10.91 4.86
CA TYR A 75 -7.66 9.54 4.35
C TYR A 75 -8.02 8.49 5.41
N ALA A 76 -7.62 8.70 6.65
CA ALA A 76 -8.01 7.86 7.77
C ALA A 76 -9.51 7.97 8.10
N SER A 77 -10.07 9.18 8.06
CA SER A 77 -11.51 9.42 8.21
C SER A 77 -12.33 8.75 7.09
N ASP A 78 -11.88 8.86 5.85
CA ASP A 78 -12.49 8.16 4.70
C ASP A 78 -12.49 6.65 4.88
N THR A 79 -11.36 6.10 5.37
CA THR A 79 -11.26 4.68 5.70
C THR A 79 -12.28 4.28 6.76
N ASN A 80 -12.45 5.09 7.80
CA ASN A 80 -13.46 4.85 8.83
C ASN A 80 -14.87 4.86 8.23
N ASP A 81 -15.19 5.80 7.35
CA ASP A 81 -16.50 5.86 6.69
C ASP A 81 -16.75 4.62 5.82
N VAL A 82 -15.74 4.09 5.13
CA VAL A 82 -15.84 2.82 4.38
C VAL A 82 -16.10 1.64 5.33
N VAL A 83 -15.34 1.54 6.43
CA VAL A 83 -15.48 0.46 7.43
C VAL A 83 -16.84 0.50 8.10
N GLU A 84 -17.34 1.68 8.45
CA GLU A 84 -18.69 1.86 9.03
C GLU A 84 -19.79 1.52 8.03
N ALA A 85 -19.72 2.02 6.80
CA ALA A 85 -20.73 1.80 5.76
C ALA A 85 -20.89 0.32 5.38
N LEU A 86 -19.79 -0.45 5.43
CA LEU A 86 -19.78 -1.89 5.15
C LEU A 86 -19.95 -2.76 6.40
N ASP A 87 -20.11 -2.15 7.59
CA ASP A 87 -20.15 -2.77 8.93
C ASP A 87 -19.05 -3.83 9.13
N LEU A 88 -17.80 -3.47 8.79
CA LEU A 88 -16.68 -4.40 8.91
C LEU A 88 -16.29 -4.57 10.39
N LYS A 89 -16.04 -5.83 10.79
CA LYS A 89 -15.59 -6.23 12.13
C LYS A 89 -14.41 -7.18 11.99
N ASP A 90 -13.51 -7.16 12.97
CA ASP A 90 -12.31 -7.99 13.00
C ASP A 90 -11.52 -7.97 11.68
N SER A 91 -11.48 -6.81 11.02
CA SER A 91 -10.85 -6.65 9.72
C SER A 91 -9.32 -6.71 9.81
N ILE A 92 -8.72 -7.18 8.72
CA ILE A 92 -7.28 -7.08 8.48
C ILE A 92 -7.06 -5.86 7.58
N GLN A 93 -6.25 -4.91 8.03
CA GLN A 93 -5.92 -3.70 7.28
C GLN A 93 -4.55 -3.86 6.63
N ILE A 94 -4.46 -3.86 5.30
CA ILE A 94 -3.21 -4.06 4.55
C ILE A 94 -2.91 -2.81 3.75
N GLY A 95 -1.75 -2.20 3.97
CA GLY A 95 -1.34 -0.99 3.28
C GLY A 95 0.04 -1.09 2.65
N HIS A 96 0.14 -0.69 1.38
CA HIS A 96 1.39 -0.57 0.65
C HIS A 96 1.82 0.90 0.58
N SER A 97 3.12 1.17 0.82
CA SER A 97 3.67 2.51 0.64
C SER A 97 2.87 3.58 1.41
N THR A 98 2.37 4.61 0.73
CA THR A 98 1.44 5.62 1.26
C THR A 98 0.22 4.98 1.95
N GLY A 99 -0.30 3.87 1.41
CA GLY A 99 -1.42 3.13 2.01
C GLY A 99 -1.10 2.59 3.39
N GLY A 100 0.17 2.26 3.68
CA GLY A 100 0.62 1.89 5.03
C GLY A 100 0.52 3.06 6.01
N GLY A 101 0.83 4.29 5.57
CA GLY A 101 0.60 5.49 6.36
C GLY A 101 -0.88 5.71 6.68
N VAL A 102 -1.76 5.48 5.69
CA VAL A 102 -3.22 5.54 5.92
C VAL A 102 -3.66 4.51 6.95
N VAL A 103 -3.17 3.26 6.84
CA VAL A 103 -3.48 2.19 7.81
C VAL A 103 -3.07 2.58 9.22
N ILE A 104 -1.84 3.06 9.41
CA ILE A 104 -1.33 3.45 10.73
C ILE A 104 -2.16 4.59 11.32
N ARG A 105 -2.44 5.65 10.56
CA ARG A 105 -3.26 6.77 11.00
C ARG A 105 -4.70 6.34 11.32
N TYR A 106 -5.29 5.48 10.48
CA TYR A 106 -6.63 4.95 10.71
C TYR A 106 -6.71 4.09 11.98
N VAL A 107 -5.76 3.15 12.16
CA VAL A 107 -5.75 2.29 13.35
C VAL A 107 -5.58 3.12 14.62
N ALA A 108 -4.67 4.09 14.61
CA ALA A 108 -4.41 4.95 15.76
C ALA A 108 -5.63 5.81 16.15
N GLN A 109 -6.32 6.41 15.18
CA GLN A 109 -7.41 7.34 15.44
C GLN A 109 -8.76 6.65 15.65
N TYR A 110 -9.02 5.52 14.95
CA TYR A 110 -10.35 4.91 14.87
C TYR A 110 -10.37 3.43 15.26
N GLY A 111 -9.23 2.76 15.38
CA GLY A 111 -9.18 1.30 15.45
C GLY A 111 -9.01 0.70 16.83
N ASN A 112 -8.47 1.45 17.79
CA ASN A 112 -8.12 0.91 19.08
C ASN A 112 -9.37 0.55 19.92
N GLY A 113 -9.48 -0.73 20.28
CA GLY A 113 -10.45 -1.20 21.27
C GLY A 113 -11.92 -1.27 20.83
N ASN A 114 -12.25 -1.04 19.55
CA ASN A 114 -13.63 -1.03 19.05
C ASN A 114 -14.09 -2.32 18.34
N GLY A 115 -13.22 -3.34 18.26
CA GLY A 115 -13.52 -4.64 17.62
C GLY A 115 -13.64 -4.60 16.10
N ARG A 116 -13.22 -3.51 15.44
CA ARG A 116 -13.29 -3.38 13.98
C ARG A 116 -12.03 -3.88 13.29
N ILE A 117 -10.90 -3.91 14.01
CA ILE A 117 -9.59 -4.27 13.47
C ILE A 117 -8.99 -5.40 14.30
N ALA A 118 -8.64 -6.51 13.65
CA ALA A 118 -7.95 -7.62 14.26
C ALA A 118 -6.42 -7.52 14.12
N LYS A 119 -5.94 -7.13 12.94
CA LYS A 119 -4.51 -7.05 12.61
C LYS A 119 -4.27 -5.98 11.55
N ALA A 120 -3.01 -5.54 11.43
CA ALA A 120 -2.57 -4.69 10.32
C ALA A 120 -1.30 -5.26 9.66
N ILE A 121 -1.11 -4.96 8.37
CA ILE A 121 0.07 -5.32 7.59
C ILE A 121 0.55 -4.08 6.84
N LEU A 122 1.82 -3.79 6.96
CA LEU A 122 2.52 -2.72 6.25
C LEU A 122 3.50 -3.35 5.27
N LEU A 123 3.37 -3.01 4.00
CA LEU A 123 4.28 -3.47 2.95
C LEU A 123 5.02 -2.27 2.37
N ASP A 124 6.35 -2.24 2.48
CA ASP A 124 7.21 -1.21 1.92
C ASP A 124 6.65 0.21 2.22
N ALA A 125 6.22 0.42 3.47
CA ALA A 125 5.36 1.52 3.87
C ALA A 125 6.15 2.74 4.35
N VAL A 126 5.55 3.93 4.25
CA VAL A 126 6.17 5.24 4.55
C VAL A 126 6.41 5.55 6.04
N PRO A 127 5.68 4.99 7.05
CA PRO A 127 5.97 5.28 8.45
C PRO A 127 7.37 4.80 8.91
N PRO A 128 8.00 5.49 9.89
CA PRO A 128 7.42 6.55 10.74
C PRO A 128 7.42 7.95 10.13
N LEU A 129 8.40 8.32 9.30
CA LEU A 129 8.53 9.64 8.69
C LEU A 129 9.54 9.58 7.55
N MET A 130 9.15 10.00 6.35
CA MET A 130 10.08 9.97 5.22
C MET A 130 11.01 11.18 5.16
N VAL A 131 10.49 12.38 5.43
CA VAL A 131 11.28 13.60 5.29
C VAL A 131 12.34 13.72 6.39
N LYS A 132 13.51 14.20 6.00
CA LYS A 132 14.59 14.53 6.93
C LYS A 132 14.20 15.70 7.83
N THR A 133 14.30 15.49 9.14
CA THR A 133 14.07 16.48 10.19
C THR A 133 15.10 16.30 11.30
N ASP A 134 15.08 17.16 12.33
CA ASP A 134 15.92 16.97 13.51
C ASP A 134 15.59 15.66 14.26
N SER A 135 14.31 15.23 14.22
CA SER A 135 13.86 13.95 14.81
C SER A 135 14.07 12.75 13.89
N ASN A 136 14.28 12.98 12.59
CA ASN A 136 14.56 11.96 11.57
C ASN A 136 15.78 12.35 10.73
N PRO A 137 17.00 12.30 11.28
CA PRO A 137 18.19 12.77 10.59
C PRO A 137 18.61 11.91 9.39
N GLY A 138 18.18 10.64 9.33
CA GLY A 138 18.39 9.73 8.20
C GLY A 138 17.44 9.97 7.03
N GLY A 139 16.31 10.62 7.27
CA GLY A 139 15.24 10.78 6.28
C GLY A 139 15.67 11.47 4.98
N THR A 140 14.83 11.34 3.97
CA THR A 140 15.04 11.91 2.64
C THR A 140 14.93 13.43 2.65
N PRO A 141 15.87 14.17 2.07
CA PRO A 141 15.80 15.64 1.98
C PRO A 141 14.52 16.12 1.31
N ILE A 142 13.96 17.24 1.79
CA ILE A 142 12.69 17.81 1.28
C ILE A 142 12.78 18.14 -0.22
N GLU A 143 13.96 18.49 -0.71
CA GLU A 143 14.22 18.83 -2.11
C GLU A 143 13.91 17.68 -3.07
N VAL A 144 14.00 16.43 -2.62
CA VAL A 144 13.62 15.25 -3.43
C VAL A 144 12.10 15.26 -3.66
N PHE A 145 11.32 15.51 -2.62
CA PHE A 145 9.86 15.58 -2.71
C PHE A 145 9.39 16.81 -3.49
N ASP A 146 10.08 17.94 -3.35
CA ASP A 146 9.85 19.13 -4.17
C ASP A 146 10.16 18.85 -5.65
N GLY A 147 11.20 18.05 -5.92
CA GLY A 147 11.49 17.54 -7.26
C GLY A 147 10.35 16.71 -7.84
N PHE A 148 9.72 15.83 -7.04
CA PHE A 148 8.54 15.07 -7.48
C PHE A 148 7.35 15.99 -7.78
N ARG A 149 7.08 16.99 -6.93
CA ARG A 149 6.04 17.99 -7.16
C ARG A 149 6.29 18.76 -8.47
N ALA A 150 7.53 19.18 -8.70
CA ALA A 150 7.91 19.91 -9.90
C ALA A 150 7.78 19.03 -11.17
N ALA A 151 8.24 17.79 -11.13
CA ALA A 151 8.13 16.86 -12.25
C ALA A 151 6.66 16.56 -12.60
N LEU A 152 5.84 16.30 -11.58
CA LEU A 152 4.41 16.06 -11.75
C LEU A 152 3.68 17.27 -12.34
N ALA A 153 4.03 18.47 -11.90
CA ALA A 153 3.43 19.70 -12.43
C ALA A 153 3.87 20.02 -13.85
N ALA A 154 5.11 19.64 -14.24
CA ALA A 154 5.64 19.90 -15.56
C ALA A 154 5.11 18.92 -16.62
N ASP A 155 5.19 17.61 -16.34
CA ASP A 155 4.69 16.55 -17.23
C ASP A 155 4.33 15.31 -16.42
N ARG A 156 3.09 15.26 -15.92
CA ARG A 156 2.58 14.12 -15.16
C ARG A 156 2.66 12.81 -15.93
N ALA A 157 2.41 12.84 -17.22
CA ALA A 157 2.32 11.62 -18.02
C ALA A 157 3.69 10.95 -18.15
N GLN A 158 4.74 11.73 -18.42
CA GLN A 158 6.09 11.20 -18.48
C GLN A 158 6.60 10.81 -17.09
N PHE A 159 6.41 11.66 -16.08
CA PHE A 159 6.85 11.39 -14.71
C PHE A 159 6.23 10.08 -14.17
N TYR A 160 4.94 9.86 -14.40
CA TYR A 160 4.28 8.61 -13.99
C TYR A 160 4.67 7.39 -14.84
N LEU A 161 5.23 7.59 -16.02
CA LEU A 161 5.79 6.49 -16.82
C LEU A 161 7.19 6.10 -16.36
N ASP A 162 7.99 7.07 -15.94
CA ASP A 162 9.39 6.84 -15.54
C ASP A 162 9.47 6.02 -14.23
N ILE A 163 8.59 6.29 -13.27
CA ILE A 163 8.59 5.61 -11.95
C ILE A 163 8.49 4.08 -12.08
N PRO A 164 7.46 3.50 -12.74
CA PRO A 164 7.35 2.05 -12.87
C PRO A 164 8.35 1.43 -13.85
N THR A 165 8.90 2.23 -14.79
CA THR A 165 9.91 1.77 -15.75
C THR A 165 11.23 1.49 -15.06
N ASP A 166 11.56 2.23 -14.02
CA ASP A 166 12.83 2.17 -13.31
C ASP A 166 12.69 1.63 -11.87
N PRO A 167 12.60 2.47 -10.81
CA PRO A 167 12.85 2.01 -9.45
C PRO A 167 11.68 1.25 -8.83
N PHE A 168 10.43 1.56 -9.19
CA PHE A 168 9.27 1.04 -8.46
C PHE A 168 9.18 -0.49 -8.50
N TYR A 169 9.39 -1.08 -9.66
CA TYR A 169 9.42 -2.54 -9.86
C TYR A 169 10.84 -3.10 -9.95
N GLY A 170 11.86 -2.28 -9.74
CA GLY A 170 13.26 -2.69 -9.85
C GLY A 170 13.68 -3.08 -11.28
N PHE A 171 12.98 -2.59 -12.29
CA PHE A 171 13.28 -2.90 -13.70
C PHE A 171 14.58 -2.27 -14.19
N ASN A 172 15.14 -1.33 -13.45
CA ASN A 172 16.47 -0.76 -13.65
C ASN A 172 17.63 -1.69 -13.19
N ARG A 173 17.33 -2.83 -12.56
CA ARG A 173 18.36 -3.75 -12.07
C ARG A 173 18.91 -4.63 -13.18
N PRO A 174 20.21 -5.00 -13.13
CA PRO A 174 20.77 -5.95 -14.07
C PRO A 174 20.01 -7.29 -14.08
N GLY A 175 19.56 -7.73 -15.26
CA GLY A 175 18.85 -9.00 -15.41
C GLY A 175 17.37 -8.99 -15.05
N ALA A 176 16.82 -7.83 -14.70
CA ALA A 176 15.39 -7.71 -14.38
C ALA A 176 14.51 -8.13 -15.59
N LYS A 177 13.45 -8.88 -15.30
CA LYS A 177 12.43 -9.23 -16.30
C LYS A 177 11.41 -8.10 -16.37
N VAL A 178 11.60 -7.17 -17.29
CA VAL A 178 10.70 -6.04 -17.48
C VAL A 178 9.31 -6.51 -17.92
N SER A 179 8.27 -6.02 -17.26
CA SER A 179 6.87 -6.27 -17.61
C SER A 179 6.21 -4.99 -18.10
N GLU A 180 6.06 -4.85 -19.41
CA GLU A 180 5.31 -3.75 -20.03
C GLU A 180 3.86 -3.67 -19.52
N GLY A 181 3.26 -4.81 -19.16
CA GLY A 181 1.92 -4.86 -18.59
C GLY A 181 1.84 -4.16 -17.24
N LEU A 182 2.81 -4.41 -16.34
CA LEU A 182 2.88 -3.76 -15.03
C LEU A 182 3.13 -2.24 -15.18
N ILE A 183 4.09 -1.85 -16.04
CA ILE A 183 4.39 -0.44 -16.30
C ILE A 183 3.15 0.30 -16.77
N ARG A 184 2.46 -0.22 -17.77
CA ARG A 184 1.25 0.40 -18.32
C ARG A 184 0.09 0.41 -17.35
N ASN A 185 -0.08 -0.63 -16.54
CA ASN A 185 -1.13 -0.68 -15.52
C ASN A 185 -0.89 0.36 -14.42
N TRP A 186 0.36 0.51 -13.96
CA TRP A 186 0.74 1.54 -13.01
C TRP A 186 0.46 2.95 -13.56
N TRP A 187 0.96 3.21 -14.78
CA TRP A 187 0.75 4.48 -15.48
C TRP A 187 -0.75 4.81 -15.64
N ARG A 188 -1.52 3.83 -16.12
CA ARG A 188 -2.98 3.96 -16.26
C ARG A 188 -3.65 4.38 -14.95
N GLN A 189 -3.31 3.71 -13.86
CA GLN A 189 -3.87 4.01 -12.54
C GLN A 189 -3.52 5.44 -12.10
N GLY A 190 -2.27 5.83 -12.21
CA GLY A 190 -1.81 7.19 -11.89
C GLY A 190 -2.52 8.26 -12.72
N MET A 191 -2.72 8.00 -14.03
CA MET A 191 -3.37 8.94 -14.94
C MET A 191 -4.89 9.07 -14.71
N MET A 192 -5.54 8.09 -14.08
CA MET A 192 -6.97 8.16 -13.74
C MET A 192 -7.27 9.16 -12.61
N GLY A 193 -6.34 9.36 -11.69
CA GLY A 193 -6.52 10.25 -10.54
C GLY A 193 -6.40 11.73 -10.89
N SER A 194 -6.71 12.58 -9.91
CA SER A 194 -6.54 14.03 -9.96
C SER A 194 -5.05 14.40 -9.93
N VAL A 195 -4.63 15.31 -10.80
CA VAL A 195 -3.27 15.88 -10.73
C VAL A 195 -3.03 16.63 -9.42
N LYS A 196 -4.05 17.35 -8.93
CA LYS A 196 -3.98 18.09 -7.67
C LYS A 196 -3.84 17.15 -6.49
N ALA A 197 -4.66 16.08 -6.40
CA ALA A 197 -4.54 15.08 -5.35
C ALA A 197 -3.19 14.36 -5.40
N GLY A 198 -2.71 14.01 -6.59
CA GLY A 198 -1.37 13.43 -6.75
C GLY A 198 -0.27 14.35 -6.22
N TYR A 199 -0.35 15.64 -6.49
CA TYR A 199 0.58 16.65 -6.01
C TYR A 199 0.54 16.84 -4.48
N GLU A 200 -0.66 17.01 -3.91
CA GLU A 200 -0.85 17.22 -2.47
C GLU A 200 -0.51 15.97 -1.66
N CYS A 201 -0.80 14.77 -2.19
CA CYS A 201 -0.48 13.52 -1.54
C CYS A 201 1.04 13.31 -1.36
N ILE A 202 1.90 13.96 -2.18
CA ILE A 202 3.35 13.94 -1.96
C ILE A 202 3.68 14.50 -0.56
N LYS A 203 3.03 15.60 -0.16
CA LYS A 203 3.17 16.13 1.20
C LYS A 203 2.63 15.15 2.25
N ALA A 204 1.46 14.58 1.98
CA ALA A 204 0.81 13.67 2.93
C ALA A 204 1.71 12.46 3.26
N PHE A 205 2.32 11.81 2.27
CA PHE A 205 3.16 10.64 2.53
C PHE A 205 4.57 10.97 3.00
N SER A 206 5.12 12.14 2.64
CA SER A 206 6.51 12.46 2.96
C SER A 206 6.69 13.23 4.27
N GLU A 207 5.73 14.10 4.63
CA GLU A 207 5.89 15.04 5.74
C GLU A 207 5.02 14.69 6.97
N THR A 208 4.15 13.65 6.89
CA THR A 208 3.37 13.22 8.05
C THR A 208 4.23 12.38 8.98
N ASP A 209 4.31 12.79 10.25
CA ASP A 209 4.94 12.02 11.30
C ASP A 209 3.92 11.04 11.93
N PHE A 210 4.22 9.74 11.84
CA PHE A 210 3.42 8.64 12.38
C PHE A 210 4.00 8.08 13.68
N THR A 211 5.01 8.71 14.26
CA THR A 211 5.72 8.18 15.43
C THR A 211 4.79 7.90 16.60
N GLU A 212 3.90 8.85 16.93
CA GLU A 212 2.95 8.67 18.04
C GLU A 212 1.81 7.74 17.68
N ASP A 213 1.39 7.71 16.40
CA ASP A 213 0.40 6.73 15.93
C ASP A 213 0.90 5.30 16.13
N LEU A 214 2.12 4.99 15.67
CA LEU A 214 2.74 3.66 15.84
C LEU A 214 2.81 3.22 17.30
N LYS A 215 3.21 4.11 18.20
CA LYS A 215 3.26 3.84 19.66
C LYS A 215 1.90 3.58 20.28
N SER A 216 0.84 4.13 19.70
CA SER A 216 -0.53 4.01 20.24
C SER A 216 -1.22 2.69 19.86
N ILE A 217 -0.75 1.98 18.83
CA ILE A 217 -1.41 0.80 18.26
C ILE A 217 -1.25 -0.42 19.14
N ASP A 218 -2.38 -1.07 19.48
CA ASP A 218 -2.43 -2.26 20.34
C ASP A 218 -2.61 -3.57 19.57
N VAL A 219 -3.10 -3.53 18.32
CA VAL A 219 -3.28 -4.74 17.50
C VAL A 219 -1.95 -5.27 16.96
N PRO A 220 -1.84 -6.58 16.67
CA PRO A 220 -0.65 -7.11 16.00
C PRO A 220 -0.43 -6.47 14.62
N VAL A 221 0.81 -6.07 14.32
CA VAL A 221 1.19 -5.48 13.05
C VAL A 221 2.38 -6.21 12.45
N LEU A 222 2.22 -6.69 11.22
CA LEU A 222 3.33 -7.18 10.41
C LEU A 222 3.89 -6.02 9.58
N VAL A 223 5.19 -5.82 9.63
CA VAL A 223 5.94 -4.89 8.77
C VAL A 223 6.80 -5.73 7.83
N ILE A 224 6.50 -5.69 6.54
CA ILE A 224 7.34 -6.27 5.49
C ILE A 224 8.04 -5.14 4.77
N HIS A 225 9.36 -5.22 4.66
CA HIS A 225 10.13 -4.21 3.94
C HIS A 225 11.39 -4.84 3.33
N SER A 226 11.75 -4.38 2.13
CA SER A 226 12.96 -4.84 1.45
C SER A 226 14.14 -3.88 1.69
N GLU A 227 15.34 -4.43 1.93
CA GLU A 227 16.58 -3.66 2.01
C GLU A 227 16.92 -2.94 0.69
N ASP A 228 16.41 -3.44 -0.44
CA ASP A 228 16.62 -2.88 -1.78
C ASP A 228 15.41 -2.09 -2.31
N ASP A 229 14.58 -1.57 -1.42
CA ASP A 229 13.52 -0.62 -1.78
C ASP A 229 14.14 0.72 -2.19
N GLN A 230 14.01 1.05 -3.49
CA GLN A 230 14.56 2.28 -4.07
C GLN A 230 13.60 3.48 -3.98
N ILE A 231 12.40 3.30 -3.40
CA ILE A 231 11.36 4.33 -3.27
C ILE A 231 11.23 4.78 -1.81
N VAL A 232 11.08 3.84 -0.90
CA VAL A 232 10.99 4.09 0.55
C VAL A 232 12.21 3.45 1.22
N PRO A 233 13.21 4.25 1.64
CA PRO A 233 14.44 3.70 2.19
C PRO A 233 14.20 2.81 3.41
N TYR A 234 14.70 1.58 3.36
CA TYR A 234 14.51 0.57 4.40
C TYR A 234 14.94 1.06 5.78
N GLU A 235 16.16 1.64 5.87
CA GLU A 235 16.76 2.04 7.14
C GLU A 235 15.96 3.12 7.88
N ASP A 236 15.22 3.95 7.14
CA ASP A 236 14.46 5.08 7.68
C ASP A 236 12.96 4.75 7.88
N SER A 237 12.52 3.51 7.59
CA SER A 237 11.10 3.15 7.64
C SER A 237 10.83 1.82 8.33
N GLY A 238 10.87 0.69 7.65
CA GLY A 238 10.40 -0.60 8.15
C GLY A 238 10.92 -1.00 9.53
N PRO A 239 12.25 -1.04 9.77
CA PRO A 239 12.82 -1.37 11.08
C PRO A 239 12.43 -0.39 12.17
N LEU A 240 12.35 0.90 11.83
CA LEU A 240 11.97 1.93 12.80
C LEU A 240 10.48 1.82 13.15
N ALA A 241 9.62 1.60 12.16
CA ALA A 241 8.19 1.39 12.39
C ALA A 241 7.95 0.16 13.29
N ALA A 242 8.57 -0.98 12.96
CA ALA A 242 8.44 -2.21 13.76
C ALA A 242 8.88 -2.02 15.21
N LYS A 243 9.95 -1.25 15.45
CA LYS A 243 10.46 -0.95 16.78
C LYS A 243 9.53 -0.05 17.61
N LEU A 244 8.79 0.83 16.98
CA LEU A 244 7.84 1.74 17.64
C LEU A 244 6.54 1.07 18.03
N LEU A 245 6.13 0.03 17.29
CA LEU A 245 4.91 -0.73 17.52
C LEU A 245 5.01 -1.58 18.79
N LYS A 246 3.92 -1.66 19.58
CA LYS A 246 3.84 -2.53 20.78
C LYS A 246 3.88 -4.02 20.42
N ASN A 247 3.21 -4.39 19.34
CA ASN A 247 3.07 -5.76 18.85
C ASN A 247 3.50 -5.84 17.37
N GLY A 248 4.68 -5.29 17.07
CA GLY A 248 5.27 -5.27 15.74
C GLY A 248 6.09 -6.52 15.44
N THR A 249 5.91 -7.09 14.26
CA THR A 249 6.78 -8.14 13.70
C THR A 249 7.40 -7.62 12.42
N LEU A 250 8.73 -7.65 12.29
CA LEU A 250 9.45 -7.26 11.08
C LEU A 250 9.80 -8.51 10.26
N LYS A 251 9.47 -8.47 8.98
CA LYS A 251 9.96 -9.39 7.95
C LYS A 251 10.76 -8.59 6.93
N THR A 252 12.03 -8.93 6.76
CA THR A 252 12.93 -8.26 5.82
C THR A 252 13.21 -9.13 4.61
N TYR A 253 13.18 -8.54 3.42
CA TYR A 253 13.70 -9.13 2.19
C TYR A 253 14.94 -8.36 1.74
N LYS A 254 15.87 -9.04 1.03
CA LYS A 254 17.12 -8.40 0.59
C LYS A 254 16.98 -7.72 -0.76
N ASP A 255 16.29 -8.37 -1.69
CA ASP A 255 16.39 -8.06 -3.12
C ASP A 255 15.04 -7.75 -3.78
N LEU A 256 13.97 -7.48 -3.00
CA LEU A 256 12.67 -7.17 -3.56
C LEU A 256 12.54 -5.67 -3.90
N PRO A 257 11.86 -5.32 -4.99
CA PRO A 257 11.55 -3.92 -5.31
C PRO A 257 10.39 -3.40 -4.47
N HIS A 258 10.19 -2.09 -4.47
CA HIS A 258 9.05 -1.44 -3.81
C HIS A 258 7.68 -2.02 -4.19
N GLY A 259 7.47 -2.32 -5.47
CA GLY A 259 6.24 -2.97 -5.97
C GLY A 259 6.26 -4.49 -5.86
N SER A 260 6.78 -5.04 -4.75
CA SER A 260 7.00 -6.47 -4.52
C SER A 260 5.72 -7.31 -4.61
N HIS A 261 4.57 -6.80 -4.18
CA HIS A 261 3.28 -7.48 -4.27
C HIS A 261 2.82 -7.74 -5.70
N ALA A 262 3.28 -6.95 -6.68
CA ALA A 262 2.97 -7.13 -8.09
C ALA A 262 4.02 -7.99 -8.82
N THR A 263 5.29 -7.93 -8.41
CA THR A 263 6.39 -8.66 -9.06
C THR A 263 6.65 -10.02 -8.45
N HIS A 264 6.34 -10.21 -7.15
CA HIS A 264 6.55 -11.44 -6.38
C HIS A 264 5.29 -11.82 -5.56
N PRO A 265 4.09 -11.90 -6.21
CA PRO A 265 2.83 -12.04 -5.50
C PRO A 265 2.74 -13.32 -4.68
N GLU A 266 3.33 -14.43 -5.13
CA GLU A 266 3.28 -15.72 -4.43
C GLU A 266 3.95 -15.61 -3.07
N LEU A 267 5.11 -14.96 -3.01
CA LEU A 267 5.91 -14.79 -1.80
C LEU A 267 5.19 -13.87 -0.81
N ILE A 268 4.77 -12.70 -1.27
CA ILE A 268 4.08 -11.69 -0.43
C ILE A 268 2.73 -12.22 0.07
N ASN A 269 1.96 -12.90 -0.79
CA ASN A 269 0.67 -13.48 -0.41
C ASN A 269 0.81 -14.59 0.64
N ALA A 270 1.87 -15.41 0.57
CA ALA A 270 2.15 -16.45 1.55
C ALA A 270 2.44 -15.86 2.94
N ASP A 271 3.26 -14.82 3.02
CA ASP A 271 3.56 -14.13 4.27
C ASP A 271 2.34 -13.43 4.87
N PHE A 272 1.55 -12.75 4.04
CA PHE A 272 0.29 -12.15 4.49
C PHE A 272 -0.62 -13.23 5.10
N LEU A 273 -0.80 -14.36 4.40
CA LEU A 273 -1.68 -15.44 4.85
C LEU A 273 -1.18 -16.08 6.16
N ALA A 274 0.13 -16.35 6.28
CA ALA A 274 0.73 -16.90 7.49
C ALA A 274 0.50 -15.98 8.70
N PHE A 275 0.75 -14.67 8.55
CA PHE A 275 0.49 -13.71 9.61
C PHE A 275 -1.00 -13.64 9.98
N ILE A 276 -1.90 -13.60 9.00
CA ILE A 276 -3.35 -13.55 9.24
C ILE A 276 -3.79 -14.77 10.07
N ARG A 277 -3.26 -15.97 9.77
CA ARG A 277 -3.58 -17.21 10.45
C ARG A 277 -2.84 -17.41 11.78
N GLY A 278 -1.84 -16.60 12.09
CA GLY A 278 -0.98 -16.77 13.25
C GLY A 278 -0.03 -17.96 13.10
N GLU A 279 0.34 -18.28 11.88
CA GLU A 279 1.34 -19.30 11.52
C GLU A 279 2.73 -18.66 11.53
N ASP A 280 3.77 -19.49 11.73
CA ASP A 280 5.15 -19.02 11.67
C ASP A 280 5.50 -18.59 10.23
N PHE A 281 6.11 -17.43 10.08
CA PHE A 281 6.76 -17.06 8.82
C PHE A 281 8.01 -17.92 8.69
N GLY A 282 8.10 -18.77 7.67
CA GLY A 282 9.30 -19.57 7.46
C GLY A 282 10.55 -18.71 7.59
N ALA A 283 11.50 -19.15 8.41
CA ALA A 283 12.84 -18.61 8.42
C ALA A 283 13.37 -18.73 6.98
N ASP A 284 13.79 -17.60 6.39
CA ASP A 284 14.44 -17.48 5.08
C ASP A 284 14.24 -18.67 4.12
N SER A 285 13.12 -18.74 3.45
CA SER A 285 12.98 -19.63 2.29
C SER A 285 13.68 -18.97 1.09
N GLN A 286 15.00 -18.84 1.18
CA GLN A 286 15.87 -18.67 0.02
C GLN A 286 16.12 -20.06 -0.61
N GLU A 287 15.09 -20.77 -1.00
CA GLU A 287 15.19 -21.80 -2.03
C GLU A 287 14.44 -21.26 -3.25
N GLU A 288 15.23 -20.94 -4.27
CA GLU A 288 14.76 -20.62 -5.61
C GLU A 288 13.93 -21.79 -6.16
N GLU A 289 12.62 -21.80 -5.95
CA GLU A 289 11.75 -22.56 -6.84
C GLU A 289 11.68 -21.81 -8.17
N LYS A 290 12.45 -22.28 -9.13
CA LYS A 290 12.32 -21.91 -10.53
C LYS A 290 10.91 -22.28 -10.98
N LEU A 291 9.98 -21.34 -10.92
CA LEU A 291 8.70 -21.47 -11.60
C LEU A 291 8.96 -21.56 -13.11
N ILE A 292 8.89 -22.78 -13.62
CA ILE A 292 8.74 -23.04 -15.05
C ILE A 292 7.32 -22.67 -15.40
N VAL A 293 7.10 -21.42 -15.79
CA VAL A 293 5.87 -21.02 -16.49
C VAL A 293 5.96 -21.63 -17.88
N GLU A 294 5.29 -22.76 -18.10
CA GLU A 294 5.11 -23.28 -19.45
C GLU A 294 4.34 -22.24 -20.28
N PRO A 295 4.82 -21.92 -21.48
CA PRO A 295 4.12 -20.96 -22.33
C PRO A 295 2.76 -21.56 -22.72
N ILE A 296 1.72 -20.75 -22.58
CA ILE A 296 0.38 -21.06 -23.11
C ILE A 296 0.56 -21.38 -24.60
N PRO A 297 0.18 -22.56 -25.09
CA PRO A 297 0.32 -22.88 -26.51
C PRO A 297 -0.48 -21.91 -27.35
N ALA A 298 0.21 -21.26 -28.28
CA ALA A 298 -0.44 -20.47 -29.32
C ALA A 298 -1.21 -21.41 -30.25
N SER A 299 -2.50 -21.47 -30.04
CA SER A 299 -3.45 -21.99 -31.03
C SER A 299 -4.83 -21.47 -30.75
N VAL A 300 -5.34 -20.58 -31.59
CA VAL A 300 -6.42 -20.98 -32.51
C VAL A 300 -6.34 -20.05 -33.72
N GLU A 301 -6.27 -20.68 -34.89
CA GLU A 301 -6.50 -20.08 -36.20
C GLU A 301 -7.86 -19.39 -36.31
#